data_a0a0c7fd415bc922d107d7272f3a3908
#
_entry.id   a0a0c7fd415bc922d107d7272f3a3908
#
_cell.length_a   1.000
_cell.length_b   1.000
_cell.length_c   1.000
_cell.angle_alpha   90.00
_cell.angle_beta   90.00
_cell.angle_gamma   90.00
#
_symmetry.space_group_name_H-M   'P 1'
#
loop_
_entity.id
_entity.type
_entity.pdbx_description
1 polymer ?
#
loop_
_entity_poly.entity_id
_entity_poly.type
_entity_poly.pdbx_seq_one_letter_code
_entity_poly.pdbx_strand_id
1 'polypeptide(L)'
;MIRLILVLLIAILYLVIGCIPAFILWLIGKKNPDLKDRISRRMIQWIFGVLLFVSGTKVKAEGLENIPKDRAVLYVGNHRSYFDIITSYRLLPGITGYVAKKEMAKVPLLRLWMRYIHCLFLDRSNVKEGLKTILAGVDELKNGHSIWIFPEGTRNRGEEGSMLEFKEGSLKMADKAACPVVPVAIAHSADVLENHFPFIRRAAITIRFGEPIDLKSLPREQKKQDKVAANNIEMM
;
A
#
# COMPACT_ATOMS: atom_id res chain seq x y z
N MET A 1 1.47 -15.16 -21.22
CA MET A 1 0.94 -16.19 -20.32
C MET A 1 2.00 -16.81 -19.40
N ILE A 2 3.12 -17.31 -19.89
CA ILE A 2 4.13 -18.00 -19.04
C ILE A 2 4.53 -17.16 -17.82
N ARG A 3 4.80 -15.87 -17.98
CA ARG A 3 5.16 -14.98 -16.83
C ARG A 3 4.05 -14.86 -15.81
N LEU A 4 2.78 -14.76 -16.23
CA LEU A 4 1.66 -14.72 -15.29
C LEU A 4 1.59 -16.01 -14.48
N ILE A 5 1.72 -17.17 -15.15
CA ILE A 5 1.73 -18.47 -14.47
C ILE A 5 2.88 -18.55 -13.48
N LEU A 6 4.09 -18.15 -13.86
CA LEU A 6 5.25 -18.15 -12.98
C LEU A 6 5.06 -17.22 -11.77
N VAL A 7 4.57 -15.99 -11.98
CA VAL A 7 4.30 -15.02 -10.92
C VAL A 7 3.27 -15.58 -9.94
N LEU A 8 2.17 -16.15 -10.44
CA LEU A 8 1.14 -16.75 -9.59
C LEU A 8 1.66 -17.98 -8.84
N LEU A 9 2.39 -18.87 -9.53
CA LEU A 9 2.97 -20.05 -8.91
C LEU A 9 3.92 -19.67 -7.78
N ILE A 10 4.84 -18.72 -8.00
CA ILE A 10 5.77 -18.24 -6.98
C ILE A 10 5.02 -17.60 -5.81
N ALA A 11 3.99 -16.79 -6.07
CA ALA A 11 3.18 -16.19 -5.02
C ALA A 11 2.46 -17.25 -4.18
N ILE A 12 1.86 -18.27 -4.82
CA ILE A 12 1.18 -19.38 -4.13
C ILE A 12 2.19 -20.20 -3.31
N LEU A 13 3.33 -20.57 -3.91
CA LEU A 13 4.38 -21.30 -3.20
C LEU A 13 4.89 -20.52 -2.00
N TYR A 14 5.10 -19.21 -2.14
CA TYR A 14 5.47 -18.36 -1.01
C TYR A 14 4.42 -18.37 0.10
N LEU A 15 3.14 -18.29 -0.23
CA LEU A 15 2.08 -18.33 0.77
C LEU A 15 2.02 -19.68 1.49
N VAL A 16 2.17 -20.79 0.77
CA VAL A 16 2.12 -22.15 1.33
C VAL A 16 3.36 -22.45 2.18
N ILE A 17 4.57 -22.31 1.61
CA ILE A 17 5.83 -22.57 2.31
C ILE A 17 6.03 -21.55 3.44
N GLY A 18 5.57 -20.33 3.24
CA GLY A 18 5.61 -19.24 4.19
C GLY A 18 4.82 -19.47 5.48
N CYS A 19 4.00 -20.53 5.56
CA CYS A 19 3.32 -20.93 6.81
C CYS A 19 4.32 -21.29 7.92
N ILE A 20 5.46 -21.92 7.57
CA ILE A 20 6.48 -22.33 8.55
C ILE A 20 7.13 -21.09 9.18
N PRO A 21 7.75 -20.18 8.41
CA PRO A 21 8.29 -18.95 9.00
C PRO A 21 7.22 -18.08 9.65
N ALA A 22 5.99 -18.07 9.15
CA ALA A 22 4.91 -17.33 9.79
C ALA A 22 4.58 -17.87 11.19
N PHE A 23 4.60 -19.19 11.38
CA PHE A 23 4.42 -19.77 12.70
C PHE A 23 5.58 -19.39 13.65
N ILE A 24 6.82 -19.43 13.17
CA ILE A 24 8.00 -18.99 13.94
C ILE A 24 7.86 -17.50 14.32
N LEU A 25 7.44 -16.66 13.37
CA LEU A 25 7.22 -15.23 13.61
C LEU A 25 6.09 -14.99 14.63
N TRP A 26 5.06 -15.83 14.64
CA TRP A 26 4.03 -15.76 15.67
C TRP A 26 4.58 -16.05 17.07
N LEU A 27 5.48 -17.04 17.21
CA LEU A 27 6.16 -17.31 18.48
C LEU A 27 7.06 -16.15 18.90
N ILE A 28 7.86 -15.61 17.98
CA ILE A 28 8.72 -14.44 18.21
C ILE A 28 7.88 -13.25 18.66
N GLY A 29 6.76 -13.00 17.98
CA GLY A 29 5.88 -11.86 18.24
C GLY A 29 5.25 -11.85 19.63
N LYS A 30 5.18 -13.00 20.32
CA LYS A 30 4.73 -13.07 21.73
C LYS A 30 5.71 -12.39 22.70
N LYS A 31 6.99 -12.33 22.34
CA LYS A 31 8.06 -11.76 23.19
C LYS A 31 8.65 -10.48 22.60
N ASN A 32 8.70 -10.38 21.29
CA ASN A 32 9.32 -9.27 20.58
C ASN A 32 8.54 -8.94 19.30
N PRO A 33 7.46 -8.14 19.41
CA PRO A 33 6.63 -7.76 18.28
C PRO A 33 7.41 -6.97 17.22
N ASP A 34 8.31 -6.08 17.61
CA ASP A 34 9.12 -5.28 16.68
C ASP A 34 10.04 -6.15 15.82
N LEU A 35 10.61 -7.21 16.39
CA LEU A 35 11.44 -8.15 15.62
C LEU A 35 10.61 -8.93 14.62
N LYS A 36 9.41 -9.40 15.03
CA LYS A 36 8.44 -10.05 14.14
C LYS A 36 8.11 -9.14 12.95
N ASP A 37 7.80 -7.88 13.22
CA ASP A 37 7.39 -6.91 12.19
C ASP A 37 8.53 -6.61 11.22
N ARG A 38 9.75 -6.39 11.73
CA ARG A 38 10.94 -6.17 10.88
C ARG A 38 11.23 -7.37 9.96
N ILE A 39 11.14 -8.59 10.49
CA ILE A 39 11.38 -9.80 9.69
C ILE A 39 10.25 -9.97 8.67
N SER A 40 8.99 -9.83 9.08
CA SER A 40 7.82 -9.92 8.19
C SER A 40 7.92 -8.94 7.02
N ARG A 41 8.26 -7.68 7.30
CA ARG A 41 8.51 -6.67 6.26
C ARG A 41 9.57 -7.12 5.27
N ARG A 42 10.75 -7.56 5.76
CA ARG A 42 11.85 -7.99 4.89
C ARG A 42 11.47 -9.17 4.00
N MET A 43 10.73 -10.14 4.56
CA MET A 43 10.27 -11.31 3.81
C MET A 43 9.30 -10.91 2.69
N ILE A 44 8.36 -10.01 2.97
CA ILE A 44 7.43 -9.52 1.96
C ILE A 44 8.15 -8.66 0.91
N GLN A 45 9.08 -7.80 1.32
CA GLN A 45 9.89 -7.02 0.38
C GLN A 45 10.74 -7.93 -0.51
N TRP A 46 11.27 -9.03 0.03
CA TRP A 46 12.03 -10.00 -0.75
C TRP A 46 11.16 -10.67 -1.80
N ILE A 47 9.99 -11.23 -1.42
CA ILE A 47 9.12 -11.89 -2.40
C ILE A 47 8.60 -10.91 -3.45
N PHE A 48 8.27 -9.68 -3.08
CA PHE A 48 7.86 -8.67 -4.05
C PHE A 48 9.00 -8.32 -5.03
N GLY A 49 10.25 -8.28 -4.55
CA GLY A 49 11.42 -8.18 -5.43
C GLY A 49 11.53 -9.33 -6.43
N VAL A 50 11.28 -10.57 -5.99
CA VAL A 50 11.25 -11.76 -6.87
C VAL A 50 10.12 -11.65 -7.91
N LEU A 51 8.92 -11.24 -7.49
CA LEU A 51 7.79 -11.06 -8.42
C LEU A 51 8.05 -9.98 -9.46
N LEU A 52 8.65 -8.85 -9.09
CA LEU A 52 9.07 -7.79 -10.02
C LEU A 52 10.13 -8.30 -11.00
N PHE A 53 11.09 -9.07 -10.53
CA PHE A 53 12.13 -9.66 -11.39
C PHE A 53 11.54 -10.63 -12.41
N VAL A 54 10.70 -11.58 -11.97
CA VAL A 54 10.07 -12.59 -12.84
C VAL A 54 9.10 -11.96 -13.84
N SER A 55 8.35 -10.93 -13.43
CA SER A 55 7.50 -10.17 -14.35
C SER A 55 8.31 -9.39 -15.39
N GLY A 56 9.59 -9.11 -15.11
CA GLY A 56 10.46 -8.27 -15.94
C GLY A 56 10.16 -6.78 -15.75
N THR A 57 9.58 -6.40 -14.62
CA THR A 57 9.23 -5.02 -14.30
C THR A 57 10.46 -4.27 -13.79
N LYS A 58 10.74 -3.13 -14.40
CA LYS A 58 11.72 -2.16 -13.91
C LYS A 58 11.01 -1.11 -13.07
N VAL A 59 11.66 -0.64 -12.02
CA VAL A 59 11.10 0.38 -11.12
C VAL A 59 12.02 1.58 -11.12
N LYS A 60 11.47 2.75 -11.43
CA LYS A 60 12.11 4.05 -11.25
C LYS A 60 11.45 4.71 -10.05
N ALA A 61 12.21 4.92 -8.99
CA ALA A 61 11.74 5.58 -7.78
C ALA A 61 12.33 6.99 -7.69
N GLU A 62 11.49 7.98 -7.36
CA GLU A 62 11.85 9.37 -7.20
C GLU A 62 11.27 9.89 -5.86
N GLY A 63 11.97 10.83 -5.21
CA GLY A 63 11.48 11.46 -3.98
C GLY A 63 11.51 10.55 -2.74
N LEU A 64 12.30 9.47 -2.74
CA LEU A 64 12.43 8.61 -1.56
C LEU A 64 13.00 9.35 -0.34
N GLU A 65 13.77 10.40 -0.58
CA GLU A 65 14.30 11.31 0.43
C GLU A 65 13.23 12.11 1.16
N ASN A 66 12.07 12.33 0.54
CA ASN A 66 10.92 13.03 1.10
C ASN A 66 10.20 12.21 2.18
N ILE A 67 10.44 10.90 2.24
CA ILE A 67 9.76 10.04 3.20
C ILE A 67 10.32 10.27 4.60
N PRO A 68 9.52 10.75 5.58
CA PRO A 68 9.96 10.87 6.98
C PRO A 68 10.41 9.51 7.54
N LYS A 69 11.57 9.51 8.21
CA LYS A 69 12.16 8.29 8.78
C LYS A 69 11.95 8.16 10.28
N ASP A 70 11.53 9.25 10.92
CA ASP A 70 11.40 9.43 12.36
C ASP A 70 9.97 9.21 12.88
N ARG A 71 9.00 9.12 11.99
CA ARG A 71 7.58 9.01 12.31
C ARG A 71 6.77 8.26 11.28
N ALA A 72 5.60 7.76 11.69
CA ALA A 72 4.63 7.18 10.78
C ALA A 72 3.97 8.24 9.89
N VAL A 73 3.60 7.84 8.68
CA VAL A 73 2.94 8.70 7.70
C VAL A 73 1.75 7.99 7.07
N LEU A 74 0.79 8.77 6.57
CA LEU A 74 -0.25 8.26 5.67
C LEU A 74 0.22 8.45 4.22
N TYR A 75 0.53 7.34 3.53
CA TYR A 75 0.76 7.38 2.08
C TYR A 75 -0.57 7.42 1.35
N VAL A 76 -0.68 8.31 0.39
CA VAL A 76 -1.88 8.48 -0.44
C VAL A 76 -1.47 8.40 -1.90
N GLY A 77 -1.88 7.33 -2.59
CA GLY A 77 -1.47 7.06 -3.96
C GLY A 77 -2.64 6.80 -4.89
N ASN A 78 -2.48 7.06 -6.18
CA ASN A 78 -3.39 6.62 -7.23
C ASN A 78 -3.31 5.10 -7.41
N HIS A 79 -4.36 4.47 -7.93
CA HIS A 79 -4.47 3.01 -8.02
C HIS A 79 -4.92 2.54 -9.41
N ARG A 80 -4.05 1.79 -10.10
CA ARG A 80 -4.32 1.25 -11.44
C ARG A 80 -4.05 -0.25 -11.55
N SER A 81 -3.15 -0.79 -10.71
CA SER A 81 -2.66 -2.16 -10.88
C SER A 81 -2.43 -2.87 -9.55
N TYR A 82 -2.42 -4.19 -9.57
CA TYR A 82 -1.86 -4.99 -8.46
C TYR A 82 -0.37 -4.70 -8.26
N PHE A 83 0.32 -4.29 -9.32
CA PHE A 83 1.74 -3.95 -9.26
C PHE A 83 2.00 -2.65 -8.49
N ASP A 84 1.00 -1.78 -8.27
CA ASP A 84 1.14 -0.62 -7.39
C ASP A 84 1.56 -1.04 -5.98
N ILE A 85 0.91 -2.08 -5.44
CA ILE A 85 1.21 -2.60 -4.09
C ILE A 85 2.57 -3.26 -4.05
N ILE A 86 2.89 -4.11 -5.05
CA ILE A 86 4.15 -4.84 -5.12
C ILE A 86 5.34 -3.87 -5.22
N THR A 87 5.19 -2.85 -6.08
CA THR A 87 6.24 -1.86 -6.32
C THR A 87 6.42 -0.94 -5.13
N SER A 88 5.33 -0.35 -4.63
CA SER A 88 5.41 0.61 -3.53
C SER A 88 5.94 -0.05 -2.25
N TYR A 89 5.39 -1.21 -1.84
CA TYR A 89 5.85 -1.88 -0.62
C TYR A 89 7.33 -2.24 -0.66
N ARG A 90 7.86 -2.60 -1.83
CA ARG A 90 9.28 -2.93 -2.02
C ARG A 90 10.21 -1.77 -1.63
N LEU A 91 9.73 -0.52 -1.77
CA LEU A 91 10.50 0.71 -1.58
C LEU A 91 10.35 1.30 -0.16
N LEU A 92 9.30 0.95 0.59
CA LEU A 92 8.99 1.60 1.87
C LEU A 92 10.02 1.31 2.96
N PRO A 93 10.49 2.35 3.68
CA PRO A 93 11.55 2.20 4.69
C PRO A 93 11.07 1.56 5.99
N GLY A 94 9.80 1.75 6.35
CA GLY A 94 9.18 1.33 7.61
C GLY A 94 8.08 0.29 7.45
N ILE A 95 7.53 -0.16 8.57
CA ILE A 95 6.31 -0.98 8.60
C ILE A 95 5.17 -0.15 8.06
N THR A 96 4.47 -0.69 7.06
CA THR A 96 3.37 0.00 6.40
C THR A 96 2.25 -0.98 6.11
N GLY A 97 1.08 -0.73 6.70
CA GLY A 97 -0.14 -1.45 6.40
C GLY A 97 -0.88 -0.83 5.21
N TYR A 98 -1.58 -1.65 4.45
CA TYR A 98 -2.44 -1.18 3.36
C TYR A 98 -3.91 -1.26 3.76
N VAL A 99 -4.70 -0.25 3.37
CA VAL A 99 -6.16 -0.34 3.46
C VAL A 99 -6.65 -1.20 2.30
N ALA A 100 -7.00 -2.44 2.62
CA ALA A 100 -7.41 -3.45 1.67
C ALA A 100 -8.91 -3.72 1.73
N LYS A 101 -9.48 -4.29 0.67
CA LYS A 101 -10.87 -4.72 0.61
C LYS A 101 -11.10 -5.90 1.57
N LYS A 102 -12.22 -5.91 2.34
CA LYS A 102 -12.53 -6.96 3.34
C LYS A 102 -12.48 -8.38 2.78
N GLU A 103 -12.80 -8.56 1.50
CA GLU A 103 -12.80 -9.85 0.83
C GLU A 103 -11.40 -10.50 0.79
N MET A 104 -10.33 -9.70 0.83
CA MET A 104 -8.96 -10.22 0.92
C MET A 104 -8.73 -11.04 2.20
N ALA A 105 -9.47 -10.72 3.26
CA ALA A 105 -9.42 -11.48 4.52
C ALA A 105 -10.01 -12.89 4.42
N LYS A 106 -10.71 -13.22 3.34
CA LYS A 106 -11.25 -14.56 3.10
C LYS A 106 -10.19 -15.57 2.64
N VAL A 107 -9.01 -15.10 2.20
CA VAL A 107 -7.87 -15.94 1.82
C VAL A 107 -6.95 -16.10 3.04
N PRO A 108 -6.97 -17.26 3.75
CA PRO A 108 -6.35 -17.36 5.08
C PRO A 108 -4.86 -17.05 5.11
N LEU A 109 -4.08 -17.61 4.17
CA LEU A 109 -2.64 -17.44 4.12
C LEU A 109 -2.24 -15.99 3.75
N LEU A 110 -2.96 -15.38 2.81
CA LEU A 110 -2.75 -13.99 2.44
C LEU A 110 -3.11 -13.07 3.62
N ARG A 111 -4.26 -13.31 4.27
CA ARG A 111 -4.69 -12.58 5.46
C ARG A 111 -3.63 -12.62 6.57
N LEU A 112 -2.99 -13.77 6.78
CA LEU A 112 -1.95 -13.93 7.79
C LEU A 112 -0.79 -12.96 7.55
N TRP A 113 -0.22 -12.96 6.34
CA TRP A 113 0.87 -12.04 5.97
C TRP A 113 0.44 -10.58 5.96
N MET A 114 -0.77 -10.28 5.50
CA MET A 114 -1.32 -8.92 5.55
C MET A 114 -1.44 -8.40 6.98
N ARG A 115 -1.86 -9.25 7.93
CA ARG A 115 -1.90 -8.86 9.35
C ARG A 115 -0.50 -8.63 9.94
N TYR A 116 0.52 -9.38 9.50
CA TYR A 116 1.89 -9.21 9.98
C TYR A 116 2.53 -7.90 9.54
N ILE A 117 1.99 -7.26 8.53
CA ILE A 117 2.37 -5.92 8.10
C ILE A 117 1.28 -4.88 8.37
N HIS A 118 0.39 -5.14 9.33
CA HIS A 118 -0.61 -4.19 9.83
C HIS A 118 -1.62 -3.71 8.77
N CYS A 119 -1.94 -4.54 7.76
CA CYS A 119 -2.99 -4.20 6.80
C CYS A 119 -4.36 -4.15 7.46
N LEU A 120 -5.17 -3.18 7.05
CA LEU A 120 -6.53 -2.96 7.49
C LEU A 120 -7.51 -3.47 6.45
N PHE A 121 -8.56 -4.15 6.88
CA PHE A 121 -9.59 -4.69 6.00
C PHE A 121 -10.85 -3.84 6.07
N LEU A 122 -11.10 -3.08 5.01
CA LEU A 122 -12.19 -2.11 4.94
C LEU A 122 -13.46 -2.76 4.36
N ASP A 123 -14.54 -2.72 5.14
CA ASP A 123 -15.89 -2.98 4.66
C ASP A 123 -16.50 -1.68 4.12
N ARG A 124 -16.63 -1.59 2.80
CA ARG A 124 -17.19 -0.42 2.13
C ARG A 124 -18.71 -0.41 2.09
N SER A 125 -19.35 -1.54 2.39
CA SER A 125 -20.81 -1.66 2.40
C SER A 125 -21.40 -1.29 3.74
N ASN A 126 -20.58 -1.14 4.78
CA ASN A 126 -21.03 -0.88 6.15
C ASN A 126 -20.27 0.33 6.72
N VAL A 127 -20.97 1.45 6.86
CA VAL A 127 -20.38 2.72 7.36
C VAL A 127 -19.81 2.56 8.77
N LYS A 128 -20.48 1.80 9.64
CA LYS A 128 -20.04 1.57 11.03
C LYS A 128 -18.74 0.77 11.08
N GLU A 129 -18.63 -0.29 10.28
CA GLU A 129 -17.40 -1.08 10.17
C GLU A 129 -16.28 -0.29 9.47
N GLY A 130 -16.64 0.53 8.48
CA GLY A 130 -15.69 1.46 7.85
C GLY A 130 -15.09 2.43 8.85
N LEU A 131 -15.90 3.00 9.75
CA LEU A 131 -15.43 3.90 10.81
C LEU A 131 -14.49 3.17 11.78
N LYS A 132 -14.78 1.93 12.16
CA LYS A 132 -13.87 1.12 13.00
C LYS A 132 -12.51 0.92 12.32
N THR A 133 -12.53 0.66 11.02
CA THR A 133 -11.29 0.51 10.24
C THR A 133 -10.48 1.80 10.21
N ILE A 134 -11.14 2.97 10.09
CA ILE A 134 -10.48 4.28 10.15
C ILE A 134 -9.84 4.47 11.54
N LEU A 135 -10.55 4.17 12.62
CA LEU A 135 -10.02 4.29 13.99
C LEU A 135 -8.85 3.34 14.22
N ALA A 136 -8.93 2.10 13.76
CA ALA A 136 -7.80 1.17 13.81
C ALA A 136 -6.57 1.71 13.05
N GLY A 137 -6.78 2.37 11.90
CA GLY A 137 -5.69 3.04 11.17
C GLY A 137 -5.07 4.21 11.94
N VAL A 138 -5.88 4.96 12.67
CA VAL A 138 -5.38 6.02 13.58
C VAL A 138 -4.49 5.43 14.66
N ASP A 139 -4.90 4.29 15.24
CA ASP A 139 -4.11 3.61 16.28
C ASP A 139 -2.79 3.07 15.73
N GLU A 140 -2.80 2.46 14.53
CA GLU A 140 -1.57 2.02 13.87
C GLU A 140 -0.60 3.18 13.60
N LEU A 141 -1.09 4.32 13.09
CA LEU A 141 -0.27 5.51 12.86
C LEU A 141 0.33 6.06 14.15
N LYS A 142 -0.44 6.09 15.25
CA LYS A 142 0.05 6.51 16.57
C LYS A 142 1.07 5.55 17.16
N ASN A 143 0.99 4.26 16.82
CA ASN A 143 1.96 3.24 17.23
C ASN A 143 3.22 3.22 16.35
N GLY A 144 3.38 4.17 15.42
CA GLY A 144 4.56 4.27 14.56
C GLY A 144 4.50 3.44 13.27
N HIS A 145 3.36 2.82 12.98
CA HIS A 145 3.16 2.07 11.73
C HIS A 145 2.52 2.96 10.68
N SER A 146 3.17 3.13 9.54
CA SER A 146 2.61 3.89 8.42
C SER A 146 1.42 3.14 7.79
N ILE A 147 0.53 3.91 7.17
CA ILE A 147 -0.61 3.33 6.43
C ILE A 147 -0.57 3.82 4.99
N TRP A 148 -0.84 2.94 4.06
CA TRP A 148 -1.05 3.26 2.65
C TRP A 148 -2.53 3.15 2.30
N ILE A 149 -3.06 4.19 1.70
CA ILE A 149 -4.42 4.20 1.18
C ILE A 149 -4.44 4.56 -0.30
N PHE A 150 -5.31 3.89 -1.06
CA PHE A 150 -5.71 4.28 -2.39
C PHE A 150 -7.11 4.93 -2.30
N PRO A 151 -7.19 6.27 -2.28
CA PRO A 151 -8.43 6.98 -1.95
C PRO A 151 -9.51 6.80 -3.02
N GLU A 152 -9.15 6.45 -4.24
CA GLU A 152 -10.07 6.06 -5.30
C GLU A 152 -10.95 4.86 -4.92
N GLY A 153 -10.48 4.06 -3.98
CA GLY A 153 -11.19 2.90 -3.46
C GLY A 153 -11.27 1.71 -4.42
N THR A 154 -10.90 1.86 -5.68
CA THR A 154 -10.81 0.81 -6.68
C THR A 154 -9.71 1.15 -7.68
N ARG A 155 -9.31 0.17 -8.50
CA ARG A 155 -8.35 0.42 -9.58
C ARG A 155 -9.02 1.22 -10.69
N ASN A 156 -8.39 2.34 -11.07
CA ASN A 156 -8.80 3.11 -12.22
C ASN A 156 -8.42 2.37 -13.51
N ARG A 157 -9.39 2.17 -14.40
CA ARG A 157 -9.22 1.54 -15.72
C ARG A 157 -9.32 2.54 -16.88
N GLY A 158 -9.37 3.82 -16.57
CA GLY A 158 -9.35 4.91 -17.55
C GLY A 158 -7.97 5.10 -18.17
N GLU A 159 -7.80 6.21 -18.86
CA GLU A 159 -6.53 6.58 -19.50
C GLU A 159 -5.41 6.77 -18.47
N GLU A 160 -4.16 6.60 -18.90
CA GLU A 160 -2.99 6.85 -18.05
C GLU A 160 -2.97 8.33 -17.62
N GLY A 161 -2.64 8.57 -16.35
CA GLY A 161 -2.68 9.91 -15.75
C GLY A 161 -4.07 10.34 -15.25
N SER A 162 -5.15 9.65 -15.63
CA SER A 162 -6.46 9.95 -15.04
C SER A 162 -6.59 9.38 -13.63
N MET A 163 -7.35 10.04 -12.76
CA MET A 163 -7.69 9.56 -11.42
C MET A 163 -9.20 9.53 -11.23
N LEU A 164 -9.69 8.59 -10.44
CA LEU A 164 -11.07 8.59 -9.96
C LEU A 164 -11.20 9.56 -8.78
N GLU A 165 -12.44 9.99 -8.53
CA GLU A 165 -12.74 10.84 -7.39
C GLU A 165 -12.31 10.17 -6.07
N PHE A 166 -11.63 10.94 -5.24
CA PHE A 166 -11.16 10.47 -3.94
C PHE A 166 -12.35 10.38 -2.97
N LYS A 167 -12.42 9.25 -2.26
CA LYS A 167 -13.47 9.01 -1.27
C LYS A 167 -13.30 9.94 -0.08
N GLU A 168 -14.39 10.58 0.32
CA GLU A 168 -14.41 11.37 1.54
C GLU A 168 -13.90 10.58 2.74
N GLY A 169 -13.09 11.22 3.52
CA GLY A 169 -12.53 10.62 4.72
C GLY A 169 -11.24 9.85 4.53
N SER A 170 -10.68 9.79 3.31
CA SER A 170 -9.37 9.16 3.06
C SER A 170 -8.26 9.78 3.92
N LEU A 171 -8.31 11.08 4.15
CA LEU A 171 -7.34 11.82 4.96
C LEU A 171 -7.68 11.87 6.46
N LYS A 172 -8.87 11.41 6.87
CA LYS A 172 -9.30 11.46 8.29
C LYS A 172 -8.38 10.67 9.24
N MET A 173 -7.71 9.65 8.73
CA MET A 173 -6.72 8.91 9.53
C MET A 173 -5.55 9.80 9.90
N ALA A 174 -4.97 10.52 8.94
CA ALA A 174 -3.84 11.41 9.16
C ALA A 174 -4.20 12.59 10.06
N ASP A 175 -5.35 13.20 9.83
CA ASP A 175 -5.84 14.33 10.65
C ASP A 175 -6.03 13.91 12.11
N LYS A 176 -6.70 12.77 12.37
CA LYS A 176 -6.91 12.25 13.73
C LYS A 176 -5.63 11.73 14.40
N ALA A 177 -4.71 11.16 13.65
CA ALA A 177 -3.42 10.69 14.15
C ALA A 177 -2.40 11.82 14.29
N ALA A 178 -2.67 13.00 13.72
CA ALA A 178 -1.75 14.12 13.62
C ALA A 178 -0.42 13.74 12.95
N CYS A 179 -0.48 12.91 11.92
CA CYS A 179 0.68 12.49 11.12
C CYS A 179 0.67 13.17 9.74
N PRO A 180 1.84 13.34 9.11
CA PRO A 180 1.92 13.89 7.76
C PRO A 180 1.33 12.94 6.71
N VAL A 181 0.85 13.51 5.63
CA VAL A 181 0.42 12.81 4.41
C VAL A 181 1.55 12.88 3.40
N VAL A 182 1.94 11.75 2.84
CA VAL A 182 2.89 11.69 1.72
C VAL A 182 2.11 11.32 0.45
N PRO A 183 1.91 12.27 -0.48
CA PRO A 183 1.30 11.98 -1.77
C PRO A 183 2.24 11.13 -2.62
N VAL A 184 1.71 10.17 -3.38
CA VAL A 184 2.52 9.28 -4.22
C VAL A 184 1.86 9.11 -5.57
N ALA A 185 2.58 9.44 -6.64
CA ALA A 185 2.16 9.18 -8.00
C ALA A 185 2.78 7.89 -8.53
N ILE A 186 1.96 7.02 -9.12
CA ILE A 186 2.40 5.76 -9.75
C ILE A 186 1.94 5.78 -11.20
N ALA A 187 2.88 5.64 -12.13
CA ALA A 187 2.62 5.64 -13.56
C ALA A 187 3.07 4.33 -14.22
N HIS A 188 2.37 3.94 -15.27
CA HIS A 188 2.66 2.76 -16.10
C HIS A 188 2.57 1.40 -15.40
N SER A 189 1.95 1.33 -14.25
CA SER A 189 1.79 0.05 -13.52
C SER A 189 0.80 -0.90 -14.20
N ALA A 190 -0.24 -0.37 -14.84
CA ALA A 190 -1.22 -1.16 -15.58
C ALA A 190 -0.63 -1.82 -16.85
N ASP A 191 0.48 -1.29 -17.38
CA ASP A 191 1.16 -1.84 -18.55
C ASP A 191 1.82 -3.20 -18.28
N VAL A 192 2.02 -3.55 -17.00
CA VAL A 192 2.56 -4.86 -16.64
C VAL A 192 1.54 -5.97 -16.86
N LEU A 193 0.28 -5.78 -16.46
CA LEU A 193 -0.75 -6.83 -16.48
C LEU A 193 -2.10 -6.33 -16.99
N GLU A 194 -2.70 -5.30 -16.38
CA GLU A 194 -4.10 -4.94 -16.58
C GLU A 194 -4.42 -4.56 -18.02
N ASN A 195 -3.55 -3.81 -18.69
CA ASN A 195 -3.71 -3.41 -20.09
C ASN A 195 -3.48 -4.56 -21.08
N HIS A 196 -2.94 -5.68 -20.62
CA HIS A 196 -2.56 -6.82 -21.46
C HIS A 196 -3.08 -8.17 -20.95
N PHE A 197 -4.00 -8.14 -19.98
CA PHE A 197 -4.51 -9.37 -19.37
C PHE A 197 -4.98 -10.39 -20.44
N PRO A 198 -4.58 -11.67 -20.34
CA PRO A 198 -3.85 -12.33 -19.25
C PRO A 198 -2.32 -12.40 -19.44
N PHE A 199 -1.71 -11.46 -20.12
CA PHE A 199 -0.28 -11.48 -20.44
C PHE A 199 0.47 -10.47 -19.56
N ILE A 200 1.46 -10.94 -18.78
CA ILE A 200 2.44 -10.04 -18.17
C ILE A 200 3.46 -9.62 -19.23
N ARG A 201 3.58 -8.29 -19.42
CA ARG A 201 4.58 -7.68 -20.29
C ARG A 201 5.66 -6.99 -19.45
N ARG A 202 6.86 -6.88 -20.02
CA ARG A 202 7.93 -6.06 -19.44
C ARG A 202 7.51 -4.60 -19.51
N ALA A 203 7.53 -3.91 -18.38
CA ALA A 203 7.22 -2.50 -18.32
C ALA A 203 8.15 -1.80 -17.31
N ALA A 204 8.23 -0.46 -17.40
CA ALA A 204 8.90 0.36 -16.43
C ALA A 204 7.84 1.14 -15.64
N ILE A 205 7.75 0.87 -14.34
CA ILE A 205 6.87 1.62 -13.43
C ILE A 205 7.67 2.79 -12.88
N THR A 206 7.11 3.99 -12.97
CA THR A 206 7.62 5.16 -12.25
C THR A 206 6.78 5.37 -10.99
N ILE A 207 7.44 5.51 -9.86
CA ILE A 207 6.81 5.86 -8.59
C ILE A 207 7.52 7.08 -8.01
N ARG A 208 6.75 8.13 -7.70
CA ARG A 208 7.27 9.38 -7.14
C ARG A 208 6.61 9.67 -5.81
N PHE A 209 7.44 9.94 -4.80
CA PHE A 209 7.01 10.35 -3.48
C PHE A 209 7.12 11.87 -3.38
N GLY A 210 6.00 12.55 -3.13
CA GLY A 210 5.96 13.99 -2.95
C GLY A 210 6.38 14.42 -1.55
N GLU A 211 6.46 15.75 -1.37
CA GLU A 211 6.76 16.35 -0.07
C GLU A 211 5.68 16.02 0.96
N PRO A 212 6.04 15.76 2.21
CA PRO A 212 5.08 15.50 3.28
C PRO A 212 4.21 16.72 3.56
N ILE A 213 2.90 16.51 3.61
CA ILE A 213 1.91 17.54 3.86
C ILE A 213 1.43 17.43 5.32
N ASP A 214 1.64 18.47 6.11
CA ASP A 214 1.01 18.56 7.44
C ASP A 214 -0.39 19.15 7.30
N LEU A 215 -1.41 18.31 7.51
CA LEU A 215 -2.79 18.74 7.43
C LEU A 215 -3.16 19.83 8.47
N LYS A 216 -2.42 19.94 9.59
CA LYS A 216 -2.68 20.95 10.59
C LYS A 216 -2.28 22.35 10.14
N SER A 217 -1.26 22.45 9.29
CA SER A 217 -0.78 23.73 8.73
C SER A 217 -1.68 24.30 7.65
N LEU A 218 -2.61 23.48 7.10
CA LEU A 218 -3.48 23.92 6.01
C LEU A 218 -4.67 24.75 6.53
N PRO A 219 -5.13 25.76 5.74
CA PRO A 219 -6.38 26.48 6.01
C PRO A 219 -7.58 25.53 6.08
N ARG A 220 -8.58 25.87 6.92
CA ARG A 220 -9.77 25.03 7.12
C ARG A 220 -10.52 24.67 5.82
N GLU A 221 -10.53 25.57 4.85
CA GLU A 221 -11.17 25.36 3.54
C GLU A 221 -10.46 24.31 2.70
N GLN A 222 -9.12 24.28 2.77
CA GLN A 222 -8.32 23.27 2.08
C GLN A 222 -8.36 21.90 2.78
N LYS A 223 -8.52 21.87 4.11
CA LYS A 223 -8.68 20.61 4.87
C LYS A 223 -9.94 19.83 4.50
N LYS A 224 -10.98 20.49 4.02
CA LYS A 224 -12.23 19.85 3.58
C LYS A 224 -12.12 19.16 2.22
N GLN A 225 -11.01 19.36 1.51
CA GLN A 225 -10.86 18.83 0.18
C GLN A 225 -9.87 17.66 0.24
N ASP A 226 -10.38 16.44 0.09
CA ASP A 226 -9.60 15.26 -0.29
C ASP A 226 -8.74 15.53 -1.57
N LYS A 227 -9.00 16.67 -2.22
CA LYS A 227 -8.29 17.24 -3.36
C LYS A 227 -6.83 17.64 -3.08
N VAL A 228 -6.43 17.94 -1.83
CA VAL A 228 -5.04 18.36 -1.57
C VAL A 228 -4.05 17.26 -1.97
N ALA A 229 -4.35 16.01 -1.61
CA ALA A 229 -3.50 14.89 -2.01
C ALA A 229 -3.66 14.58 -3.51
N ALA A 230 -4.88 14.72 -4.07
CA ALA A 230 -5.13 14.53 -5.50
C ALA A 230 -4.37 15.55 -6.34
N ASN A 231 -4.48 16.84 -6.04
CA ASN A 231 -3.77 17.90 -6.75
C ASN A 231 -2.25 17.71 -6.72
N ASN A 232 -1.70 17.25 -5.57
CA ASN A 232 -0.27 16.97 -5.49
C ASN A 232 0.15 15.77 -6.34
N ILE A 233 -0.70 14.75 -6.45
CA ILE A 233 -0.43 13.59 -7.32
C ILE A 233 -0.53 13.98 -8.80
N GLU A 234 -1.53 14.79 -9.18
CA GLU A 234 -1.70 15.28 -10.56
C GLU A 234 -0.54 16.17 -11.03
N MET A 235 0.05 16.96 -10.11
CA MET A 235 1.19 17.84 -10.43
C MET A 235 2.54 17.09 -10.48
N MET A 236 2.57 15.82 -10.10
CA MET A 236 3.79 15.00 -10.05
C MET A 236 4.00 14.20 -11.34
#